data_7e0f4d8020b456e15fd61779dcebfef3
#
_entry.id   7e0f4d8020b456e15fd61779dcebfef3
#
_cell.length_a   1.000
_cell.length_b   1.000
_cell.length_c   1.000
_cell.angle_alpha   90.00
_cell.angle_beta   90.00
_cell.angle_gamma   90.00
#
_symmetry.space_group_name_H-M   'P 1'
#
loop_
_entity.id
_entity.type
_entity.pdbx_description
1 polymer ?
#
loop_
_entity_poly.entity_id
_entity_poly.type
_entity_poly.pdbx_seq_one_letter_code
_entity_poly.pdbx_strand_id
1 'polypeptide(L)'
;CGRAYLVRIPRARRTGMIGLPIAVALGALVGRSEYRLEVLRDVTPGAVEQGRRYIDEKRVCIDLKQGIAEKLYIEVEAEGAGHRAVAVIAGGHTSFVYLERDGEVTLDKRTASAAEEDGGEVLLTLHRVWEFATTAPLDELRFILETRRLNKAAAEQAFAGEFGHCVGRTLRCERERKIMGDSIFSRILSYTSAACDARMAGAMIPVMSNSGS
;
A
#
# COMPACT_ATOMS: atom_id res chain seq x y z
N CYS A 1 -1.14 -10.58 22.24
CA CYS A 1 -0.63 -9.28 21.80
C CYS A 1 0.19 -9.52 20.54
N GLY A 2 -0.32 -9.10 19.37
CA GLY A 2 0.45 -9.23 18.13
C GLY A 2 1.56 -8.18 18.10
N ARG A 3 2.80 -8.57 17.84
CA ARG A 3 3.92 -7.66 17.59
C ARG A 3 4.22 -7.65 16.10
N ALA A 4 4.13 -6.47 15.48
CA ALA A 4 4.56 -6.26 14.10
C ALA A 4 5.83 -5.41 14.10
N TYR A 5 6.86 -5.91 13.44
CA TYR A 5 8.13 -5.20 13.28
C TYR A 5 8.27 -4.78 11.83
N LEU A 6 8.43 -3.49 11.59
CA LEU A 6 8.62 -2.97 10.25
C LEU A 6 9.92 -2.20 10.15
N VAL A 7 10.78 -2.60 9.22
CA VAL A 7 11.98 -1.88 8.88
C VAL A 7 11.76 -1.09 7.61
N ARG A 8 11.80 0.22 7.79
CA ARG A 8 11.85 1.28 6.79
C ARG A 8 10.52 1.69 6.14
N ILE A 9 9.80 2.58 6.85
CA ILE A 9 8.94 3.58 6.22
C ILE A 9 9.47 4.97 6.56
N PRO A 10 9.54 5.92 5.60
CA PRO A 10 9.82 7.31 5.91
C PRO A 10 8.80 7.82 6.90
N ARG A 11 9.26 8.60 7.88
CA ARG A 11 8.48 9.16 8.98
C ARG A 11 7.10 9.68 8.54
N ALA A 12 6.05 8.92 8.79
CA ALA A 12 4.72 9.48 8.86
C ALA A 12 4.51 10.02 10.28
N ARG A 13 4.56 11.35 10.40
CA ARG A 13 4.26 12.02 11.67
C ARG A 13 2.78 11.86 11.98
N ARG A 14 2.49 11.38 13.21
CA ARG A 14 1.30 11.62 14.03
C ARG A 14 0.12 12.31 13.34
N THR A 15 -0.81 11.52 12.82
CA THR A 15 -2.22 11.87 12.85
C THR A 15 -3.03 10.58 12.84
N GLY A 16 -3.95 10.45 13.78
CA GLY A 16 -4.62 9.23 14.14
C GLY A 16 -5.14 8.41 12.96
N MET A 17 -4.84 7.13 12.99
CA MET A 17 -5.48 6.02 12.28
C MET A 17 -5.15 5.80 10.80
N ILE A 18 -4.17 6.45 10.25
CA ILE A 18 -3.64 6.23 8.93
C ILE A 18 -2.28 5.54 9.10
N GLY A 19 -2.03 4.46 8.36
CA GLY A 19 -0.74 3.78 8.33
C GLY A 19 -0.78 2.34 8.84
N LEU A 20 0.38 1.87 9.28
CA LEU A 20 0.62 0.48 9.68
C LEU A 20 -0.30 -0.06 10.77
N PRO A 21 -0.61 0.67 11.86
CA PRO A 21 -1.43 0.09 12.92
C PRO A 21 -2.77 -0.41 12.42
N ILE A 22 -3.48 0.40 11.61
CA ILE A 22 -4.78 -0.01 11.08
C ILE A 22 -4.64 -1.13 10.03
N ALA A 23 -3.59 -1.13 9.22
CA ALA A 23 -3.34 -2.18 8.24
C ALA A 23 -3.09 -3.53 8.94
N VAL A 24 -2.31 -3.55 10.01
CA VAL A 24 -2.05 -4.75 10.83
C VAL A 24 -3.34 -5.23 11.51
N ALA A 25 -4.09 -4.31 12.12
CA ALA A 25 -5.35 -4.64 12.79
C ALA A 25 -6.38 -5.24 11.81
N LEU A 26 -6.54 -4.64 10.63
CA LEU A 26 -7.45 -5.14 9.59
C LEU A 26 -6.97 -6.46 9.00
N GLY A 27 -5.65 -6.62 8.81
CA GLY A 27 -5.06 -7.90 8.39
C GLY A 27 -5.38 -9.03 9.36
N ALA A 28 -5.31 -8.76 10.67
CA ALA A 28 -5.63 -9.74 11.71
C ALA A 28 -7.14 -10.04 11.82
N LEU A 29 -8.01 -9.06 11.53
CA LEU A 29 -9.47 -9.20 11.69
C LEU A 29 -10.17 -9.78 10.47
N VAL A 30 -9.77 -9.36 9.27
CA VAL A 30 -10.48 -9.68 8.03
C VAL A 30 -9.55 -10.09 6.88
N GLY A 31 -8.24 -10.11 7.11
CA GLY A 31 -7.28 -10.46 6.06
C GLY A 31 -7.44 -11.90 5.58
N ARG A 32 -7.40 -12.08 4.25
CA ARG A 32 -7.41 -13.38 3.59
C ARG A 32 -6.14 -13.53 2.76
N SER A 33 -5.29 -14.49 3.14
CA SER A 33 -4.00 -14.72 2.49
C SER A 33 -4.12 -15.08 1.00
N GLU A 34 -5.24 -15.68 0.60
CA GLU A 34 -5.53 -16.04 -0.78
C GLU A 34 -5.55 -14.83 -1.72
N TYR A 35 -5.89 -13.66 -1.19
CA TYR A 35 -5.92 -12.41 -1.97
C TYR A 35 -4.53 -11.77 -2.16
N ARG A 36 -3.49 -12.33 -1.58
CA ARG A 36 -2.10 -11.85 -1.69
C ARG A 36 -1.99 -10.35 -1.36
N LEU A 37 -1.62 -9.51 -2.34
CA LEU A 37 -1.49 -8.05 -2.15
C LEU A 37 -2.84 -7.34 -1.94
N GLU A 38 -3.96 -7.99 -2.27
CA GLU A 38 -5.31 -7.49 -2.06
C GLU A 38 -5.94 -8.00 -0.75
N VAL A 39 -5.14 -8.40 0.23
CA VAL A 39 -5.54 -9.01 1.50
C VAL A 39 -6.66 -8.25 2.24
N LEU A 40 -6.80 -6.97 2.03
CA LEU A 40 -7.81 -6.09 2.62
C LEU A 40 -9.01 -5.79 1.69
N ARG A 41 -9.18 -6.56 0.61
CA ARG A 41 -10.24 -6.33 -0.39
C ARG A 41 -11.65 -6.31 0.21
N ASP A 42 -11.91 -7.16 1.18
CA ASP A 42 -13.25 -7.33 1.79
C ASP A 42 -13.45 -6.47 3.05
N VAL A 43 -12.66 -5.41 3.23
CA VAL A 43 -12.79 -4.51 4.39
C VAL A 43 -14.12 -3.76 4.33
N THR A 44 -14.89 -3.86 5.42
CA THR A 44 -16.14 -3.14 5.62
C THR A 44 -15.98 -1.98 6.61
N PRO A 45 -16.89 -0.99 6.64
CA PRO A 45 -16.86 0.07 7.65
C PRO A 45 -16.88 -0.46 9.08
N GLY A 46 -17.63 -1.53 9.34
CA GLY A 46 -17.65 -2.20 10.64
C GLY A 46 -16.32 -2.82 11.02
N ALA A 47 -15.60 -3.42 10.06
CA ALA A 47 -14.25 -3.94 10.29
C ALA A 47 -13.26 -2.81 10.60
N VAL A 48 -13.40 -1.65 9.97
CA VAL A 48 -12.57 -0.47 10.28
C VAL A 48 -12.78 0.00 11.72
N GLU A 49 -14.03 0.03 12.18
CA GLU A 49 -14.34 0.40 13.57
C GLU A 49 -13.77 -0.62 14.57
N GLN A 50 -13.89 -1.92 14.26
CA GLN A 50 -13.24 -2.97 15.08
C GLN A 50 -11.71 -2.82 15.07
N GLY A 51 -11.11 -2.51 13.92
CA GLY A 51 -9.68 -2.26 13.81
C GLY A 51 -9.23 -1.07 14.67
N ARG A 52 -10.05 -0.04 14.78
CA ARG A 52 -9.82 1.08 15.71
C ARG A 52 -9.79 0.64 17.16
N ARG A 53 -10.78 -0.10 17.58
CA ARG A 53 -10.81 -0.66 18.94
C ARG A 53 -9.59 -1.55 19.23
N TYR A 54 -9.18 -2.35 18.24
CA TYR A 54 -8.01 -3.21 18.34
C TYR A 54 -6.72 -2.42 18.61
N ILE A 55 -6.59 -1.23 18.00
CA ILE A 55 -5.47 -0.31 18.22
C ILE A 55 -5.59 0.37 19.61
N ASP A 56 -6.79 0.86 19.97
CA ASP A 56 -7.03 1.55 21.23
C ASP A 56 -6.77 0.62 22.43
N GLU A 57 -7.08 -0.67 22.29
CA GLU A 57 -6.77 -1.74 23.24
C GLU A 57 -5.27 -2.11 23.27
N LYS A 58 -4.43 -1.42 22.48
CA LYS A 58 -2.98 -1.65 22.38
C LYS A 58 -2.60 -3.09 22.00
N ARG A 59 -3.42 -3.73 21.19
CA ARG A 59 -3.14 -5.07 20.65
C ARG A 59 -2.14 -5.07 19.51
N VAL A 60 -1.87 -3.92 18.90
CA VAL A 60 -0.88 -3.75 17.84
C VAL A 60 0.32 -3.01 18.40
N CYS A 61 1.49 -3.63 18.33
CA CYS A 61 2.77 -3.03 18.65
C CYS A 61 3.60 -2.95 17.38
N ILE A 62 4.13 -1.77 17.07
CA ILE A 62 4.98 -1.55 15.89
C ILE A 62 6.30 -0.99 16.35
N ASP A 63 7.38 -1.61 15.94
CA ASP A 63 8.71 -1.22 16.29
C ASP A 63 9.64 -1.23 15.06
N LEU A 64 10.82 -0.63 15.19
CA LEU A 64 11.83 -0.59 14.15
C LEU A 64 12.95 -1.59 14.48
N LYS A 65 13.07 -2.65 13.68
CA LYS A 65 14.14 -3.62 13.84
C LYS A 65 15.46 -3.03 13.33
N GLN A 66 16.47 -3.06 14.18
CA GLN A 66 17.82 -2.56 13.89
C GLN A 66 18.69 -3.65 13.25
N GLY A 67 19.74 -3.25 12.51
CA GLY A 67 20.75 -4.16 12.01
C GLY A 67 20.34 -4.99 10.79
N ILE A 68 19.28 -4.60 10.09
CA ILE A 68 18.84 -5.28 8.87
C ILE A 68 19.48 -4.60 7.65
N ALA A 69 20.10 -5.40 6.78
CA ALA A 69 20.74 -4.95 5.55
C ALA A 69 19.76 -4.78 4.38
N GLU A 70 18.66 -5.55 4.39
CA GLU A 70 17.66 -5.54 3.34
C GLU A 70 16.91 -4.21 3.26
N LYS A 71 16.68 -3.73 2.04
CA LYS A 71 15.92 -2.49 1.79
C LYS A 71 14.44 -2.62 2.17
N LEU A 72 13.90 -3.82 2.06
CA LEU A 72 12.55 -4.18 2.46
C LEU A 72 12.65 -5.37 3.42
N TYR A 73 12.19 -5.17 4.65
CA TYR A 73 12.07 -6.22 5.66
C TYR A 73 10.81 -6.00 6.48
N ILE A 74 9.99 -7.02 6.59
CA ILE A 74 8.76 -7.00 7.37
C ILE A 74 8.73 -8.28 8.19
N GLU A 75 8.67 -8.17 9.50
CA GLU A 75 8.48 -9.29 10.43
C GLU A 75 7.20 -9.07 11.22
N VAL A 76 6.34 -10.05 11.20
CA VAL A 76 5.06 -10.03 11.92
C VAL A 76 5.02 -11.21 12.85
N GLU A 77 4.78 -10.95 14.13
CA GLU A 77 4.50 -11.94 15.14
C GLU A 77 3.06 -11.76 15.63
N ALA A 78 2.29 -12.82 15.60
CA ALA A 78 0.92 -12.85 16.06
C ALA A 78 0.75 -13.89 17.16
N GLU A 79 0.12 -13.48 18.27
CA GLU A 79 -0.21 -14.37 19.38
C GLU A 79 -1.71 -14.29 19.68
N GLY A 80 -2.37 -15.42 19.83
CA GLY A 80 -3.78 -15.46 20.17
C GLY A 80 -4.28 -16.86 20.45
N ALA A 81 -5.22 -17.00 21.37
CA ALA A 81 -5.85 -18.27 21.75
C ALA A 81 -4.85 -19.41 22.09
N GLY A 82 -3.67 -19.07 22.63
CA GLY A 82 -2.63 -20.03 22.97
C GLY A 82 -1.72 -20.43 21.79
N HIS A 83 -1.92 -19.83 20.63
CA HIS A 83 -1.12 -20.05 19.43
C HIS A 83 -0.20 -18.87 19.14
N ARG A 84 0.95 -19.14 18.53
CA ARG A 84 1.91 -18.15 18.04
C ARG A 84 2.27 -18.41 16.58
N ALA A 85 2.37 -17.35 15.80
CA ALA A 85 2.82 -17.43 14.43
C ALA A 85 3.80 -16.30 14.11
N VAL A 86 4.81 -16.59 13.31
CA VAL A 86 5.80 -15.62 12.83
C VAL A 86 5.91 -15.71 11.31
N ALA A 87 5.91 -14.56 10.66
CA ALA A 87 6.14 -14.45 9.23
C ALA A 87 7.14 -13.35 8.93
N VAL A 88 8.09 -13.62 8.04
CA VAL A 88 9.09 -12.65 7.58
C VAL A 88 9.06 -12.53 6.07
N ILE A 89 8.98 -11.30 5.60
CA ILE A 89 9.12 -10.92 4.20
C ILE A 89 10.41 -10.11 4.07
N ALA A 90 11.26 -10.46 3.11
CA ALA A 90 12.49 -9.73 2.84
C ALA A 90 12.80 -9.66 1.33
N GLY A 91 13.44 -8.56 0.92
CA GLY A 91 13.81 -8.31 -0.48
C GLY A 91 12.66 -7.84 -1.35
N GLY A 92 11.61 -8.62 -1.55
CA GLY A 92 10.43 -8.27 -2.35
C GLY A 92 9.14 -8.27 -1.55
N HIS A 93 8.10 -7.54 -2.00
CA HIS A 93 6.83 -7.36 -1.27
C HIS A 93 6.04 -8.67 -1.05
N THR A 94 6.27 -9.70 -1.84
CA THR A 94 5.60 -11.00 -1.75
C THR A 94 6.56 -12.13 -1.39
N SER A 95 7.82 -11.80 -1.12
CA SER A 95 8.88 -12.78 -0.84
C SER A 95 8.87 -13.17 0.63
N PHE A 96 8.15 -14.23 0.98
CA PHE A 96 8.23 -14.84 2.29
C PHE A 96 9.55 -15.60 2.42
N VAL A 97 10.35 -15.24 3.43
CA VAL A 97 11.65 -15.88 3.73
C VAL A 97 11.59 -16.72 4.99
N TYR A 98 10.59 -16.52 5.85
CA TYR A 98 10.40 -17.32 7.05
C TYR A 98 8.94 -17.42 7.43
N LEU A 99 8.47 -18.62 7.78
CA LEU A 99 7.16 -18.90 8.32
C LEU A 99 7.27 -19.93 9.44
N GLU A 100 6.68 -19.60 10.59
CA GLU A 100 6.63 -20.45 11.78
C GLU A 100 5.22 -20.41 12.37
N ARG A 101 4.76 -21.54 12.87
CA ARG A 101 3.51 -21.65 13.63
C ARG A 101 3.72 -22.59 14.81
N ASP A 102 3.45 -22.13 16.03
CA ASP A 102 3.53 -22.91 17.26
C ASP A 102 4.89 -23.61 17.48
N GLY A 103 5.99 -22.98 16.99
CA GLY A 103 7.34 -23.53 17.04
C GLY A 103 7.69 -24.45 15.87
N GLU A 104 6.74 -24.78 15.00
CA GLU A 104 7.00 -25.53 13.77
C GLU A 104 7.34 -24.57 12.63
N VAL A 105 8.55 -24.72 12.06
CA VAL A 105 9.03 -23.91 10.94
C VAL A 105 8.61 -24.58 9.63
N THR A 106 7.75 -23.91 8.87
CA THR A 106 7.26 -24.40 7.57
C THR A 106 8.05 -23.83 6.39
N LEU A 107 8.73 -22.70 6.58
CA LEU A 107 9.59 -22.08 5.58
C LEU A 107 10.77 -21.39 6.26
N ASP A 108 12.00 -21.70 5.84
CA ASP A 108 13.19 -20.94 6.22
C ASP A 108 14.13 -20.78 5.01
N LYS A 109 14.13 -19.60 4.44
CA LYS A 109 15.02 -19.17 3.35
C LYS A 109 15.99 -18.07 3.78
N ARG A 110 16.08 -17.75 5.07
CA ARG A 110 16.89 -16.62 5.59
C ARG A 110 18.39 -16.81 5.37
N THR A 111 18.86 -18.06 5.29
CA THR A 111 20.25 -18.42 5.04
C THR A 111 20.54 -18.69 3.57
N ALA A 112 19.53 -18.91 2.75
CA ALA A 112 19.71 -18.93 1.31
C ALA A 112 20.07 -17.50 0.92
N SER A 113 21.33 -17.25 0.56
CA SER A 113 21.77 -16.06 -0.18
C SER A 113 20.64 -15.75 -1.15
N ALA A 114 20.17 -14.50 -1.13
CA ALA A 114 19.23 -14.02 -2.13
C ALA A 114 19.87 -14.25 -3.51
N ALA A 115 19.73 -15.47 -4.02
CA ALA A 115 19.70 -15.69 -5.43
C ALA A 115 18.50 -14.83 -5.83
N GLU A 116 18.79 -13.63 -6.34
CA GLU A 116 17.87 -12.86 -7.12
C GLU A 116 17.16 -13.90 -7.99
N GLU A 117 15.88 -14.13 -7.74
CA GLU A 117 15.04 -14.59 -8.82
C GLU A 117 15.20 -13.49 -9.86
N ASP A 118 16.18 -13.71 -10.71
CA ASP A 118 16.37 -12.97 -11.94
C ASP A 118 15.13 -13.27 -12.80
N GLY A 119 14.03 -12.69 -12.40
CA GLY A 119 12.91 -12.44 -13.27
C GLY A 119 13.40 -11.43 -14.28
N GLY A 120 14.11 -11.95 -15.29
CA GLY A 120 14.93 -11.29 -16.30
C GLY A 120 14.66 -9.82 -16.34
N GLU A 121 15.57 -9.04 -15.82
CA GLU A 121 15.42 -7.59 -15.69
C GLU A 121 15.05 -7.05 -17.06
N VAL A 122 13.75 -6.81 -17.27
CA VAL A 122 13.26 -6.24 -18.53
C VAL A 122 13.88 -4.87 -18.60
N LEU A 123 14.97 -4.77 -19.34
CA LEU A 123 15.66 -3.51 -19.54
C LEU A 123 14.68 -2.53 -20.21
N LEU A 124 14.03 -1.69 -19.38
CA LEU A 124 13.11 -0.64 -19.85
C LEU A 124 13.92 0.48 -20.48
N THR A 125 14.12 0.37 -21.81
CA THR A 125 14.67 1.47 -22.59
C THR A 125 13.53 2.35 -23.11
N LEU A 126 13.84 3.63 -23.38
CA LEU A 126 12.87 4.55 -23.98
C LEU A 126 12.33 4.00 -25.32
N HIS A 127 13.17 3.32 -26.10
CA HIS A 127 12.78 2.68 -27.37
C HIS A 127 11.70 1.62 -27.13
N ARG A 128 11.89 0.70 -26.18
CA ARG A 128 10.90 -0.34 -25.87
C ARG A 128 9.58 0.22 -25.34
N VAL A 129 9.66 1.27 -24.49
CA VAL A 129 8.46 1.96 -24.00
C VAL A 129 7.70 2.60 -25.16
N TRP A 130 8.39 3.25 -26.08
CA TRP A 130 7.79 3.84 -27.27
C TRP A 130 7.19 2.80 -28.22
N GLU A 131 7.92 1.73 -28.50
CA GLU A 131 7.46 0.62 -29.31
C GLU A 131 6.16 0.03 -28.73
N PHE A 132 6.16 -0.32 -27.45
CA PHE A 132 4.96 -0.81 -26.77
C PHE A 132 3.80 0.19 -26.86
N ALA A 133 4.03 1.46 -26.55
CA ALA A 133 3.00 2.49 -26.57
C ALA A 133 2.37 2.74 -27.95
N THR A 134 3.11 2.43 -29.02
CA THR A 134 2.65 2.66 -30.40
C THR A 134 2.12 1.41 -31.10
N THR A 135 2.47 0.22 -30.63
CA THR A 135 2.14 -1.05 -31.29
C THR A 135 1.23 -1.97 -30.47
N ALA A 136 1.14 -1.77 -29.15
CA ALA A 136 0.33 -2.64 -28.30
C ALA A 136 -1.17 -2.56 -28.68
N PRO A 137 -1.87 -3.71 -28.78
CA PRO A 137 -3.30 -3.73 -29.01
C PRO A 137 -4.06 -2.95 -27.93
N LEU A 138 -5.06 -2.17 -28.32
CA LEU A 138 -5.83 -1.35 -27.38
C LEU A 138 -6.50 -2.18 -26.28
N ASP A 139 -6.84 -3.43 -26.56
CA ASP A 139 -7.46 -4.33 -25.59
C ASP A 139 -6.50 -4.67 -24.43
N GLU A 140 -5.21 -4.78 -24.69
CA GLU A 140 -4.19 -4.99 -23.66
C GLU A 140 -3.98 -3.75 -22.78
N LEU A 141 -4.36 -2.57 -23.27
CA LEU A 141 -4.21 -1.30 -22.58
C LEU A 141 -5.44 -0.91 -21.73
N ARG A 142 -6.49 -1.74 -21.67
CA ARG A 142 -7.73 -1.43 -20.92
C ARG A 142 -7.49 -1.17 -19.43
N PHE A 143 -6.47 -1.79 -18.83
CA PHE A 143 -6.09 -1.55 -17.43
C PHE A 143 -5.77 -0.07 -17.15
N ILE A 144 -5.34 0.70 -18.16
CA ILE A 144 -5.05 2.14 -18.02
C ILE A 144 -6.34 2.92 -17.69
N LEU A 145 -7.48 2.50 -18.23
CA LEU A 145 -8.77 3.12 -17.93
C LEU A 145 -9.16 2.91 -16.46
N GLU A 146 -8.89 1.71 -15.94
CA GLU A 146 -9.10 1.41 -14.52
C GLU A 146 -8.13 2.20 -13.64
N THR A 147 -6.87 2.27 -14.00
CA THR A 147 -5.87 3.11 -13.32
C THR A 147 -6.31 4.57 -13.29
N ARG A 148 -6.82 5.11 -14.42
CA ARG A 148 -7.37 6.47 -14.48
C ARG A 148 -8.55 6.64 -13.53
N ARG A 149 -9.49 5.69 -13.50
CA ARG A 149 -10.68 5.72 -12.63
C ARG A 149 -10.28 5.78 -11.16
N LEU A 150 -9.38 4.88 -10.74
CA LEU A 150 -8.90 4.81 -9.36
C LEU A 150 -8.11 6.06 -8.95
N ASN A 151 -7.24 6.56 -9.82
CA ASN A 151 -6.48 7.78 -9.55
C ASN A 151 -7.38 9.02 -9.44
N LYS A 152 -8.40 9.11 -10.31
CA LYS A 152 -9.37 10.19 -10.25
C LYS A 152 -10.15 10.16 -8.95
N ALA A 153 -10.66 9.01 -8.54
CA ALA A 153 -11.38 8.85 -7.27
C ALA A 153 -10.52 9.23 -6.06
N ALA A 154 -9.24 8.81 -6.05
CA ALA A 154 -8.30 9.18 -5.02
C ALA A 154 -8.08 10.70 -4.95
N ALA A 155 -7.89 11.35 -6.10
CA ALA A 155 -7.70 12.79 -6.16
C ALA A 155 -8.94 13.57 -5.70
N GLU A 156 -10.13 13.12 -6.07
CA GLU A 156 -11.39 13.74 -5.65
C GLU A 156 -11.58 13.66 -4.13
N GLN A 157 -11.22 12.54 -3.51
CA GLN A 157 -11.22 12.45 -2.05
C GLN A 157 -10.22 13.40 -1.41
N ALA A 158 -9.00 13.50 -1.96
CA ALA A 158 -8.00 14.42 -1.43
C ALA A 158 -8.40 15.89 -1.58
N PHE A 159 -9.15 16.23 -2.62
CA PHE A 159 -9.70 17.60 -2.77
C PHE A 159 -10.84 17.90 -1.78
N ALA A 160 -11.61 16.89 -1.39
CA ALA A 160 -12.72 17.03 -0.46
C ALA A 160 -12.28 17.00 1.01
N GLY A 161 -11.14 16.39 1.32
CA GLY A 161 -10.66 16.18 2.68
C GLY A 161 -9.24 16.73 2.92
N GLU A 162 -8.72 16.44 4.10
CA GLU A 162 -7.34 16.75 4.49
C GLU A 162 -6.52 15.47 4.54
N PHE A 163 -5.74 15.23 3.49
CA PHE A 163 -4.91 14.05 3.37
C PHE A 163 -3.45 14.43 3.13
N GLY A 164 -2.54 13.74 3.82
CA GLY A 164 -1.12 13.89 3.64
C GLY A 164 -0.64 15.34 3.83
N HIS A 165 0.08 15.85 2.85
CA HIS A 165 0.60 17.22 2.85
C HIS A 165 -0.31 18.23 2.13
N CYS A 166 -1.44 17.78 1.62
CA CYS A 166 -2.40 18.60 0.85
C CYS A 166 -1.77 19.30 -0.38
N VAL A 167 -0.72 18.72 -0.95
CA VAL A 167 0.01 19.31 -2.08
C VAL A 167 -0.90 19.52 -3.28
N GLY A 168 -1.70 18.50 -3.65
CA GLY A 168 -2.62 18.59 -4.77
C GLY A 168 -3.67 19.69 -4.59
N ARG A 169 -4.21 19.83 -3.38
CA ARG A 169 -5.18 20.88 -3.03
C ARG A 169 -4.54 22.27 -3.10
N THR A 170 -3.33 22.43 -2.58
CA THR A 170 -2.58 23.68 -2.66
C THR A 170 -2.35 24.08 -4.11
N LEU A 171 -1.84 23.17 -4.95
CA LEU A 171 -1.61 23.43 -6.37
C LEU A 171 -2.90 23.82 -7.11
N ARG A 172 -4.03 23.19 -6.77
CA ARG A 172 -5.33 23.55 -7.31
C ARG A 172 -5.74 24.96 -6.91
N CYS A 173 -5.61 25.33 -5.62
CA CYS A 173 -5.89 26.68 -5.13
C CYS A 173 -5.02 27.73 -5.82
N GLU A 174 -3.71 27.48 -5.96
CA GLU A 174 -2.79 28.40 -6.62
C GLU A 174 -3.15 28.63 -8.10
N ARG A 175 -3.65 27.58 -8.78
CA ARG A 175 -4.16 27.70 -10.13
C ARG A 175 -5.47 28.50 -10.20
N GLU A 176 -6.41 28.24 -9.29
CA GLU A 176 -7.68 28.98 -9.20
C GLU A 176 -7.45 30.46 -8.87
N ARG A 177 -6.44 30.77 -8.06
CA ARG A 177 -6.01 32.13 -7.75
C ARG A 177 -5.16 32.80 -8.85
N LYS A 178 -4.92 32.08 -9.95
CA LYS A 178 -4.09 32.54 -11.10
C LYS A 178 -2.61 32.84 -10.75
N ILE A 179 -2.12 32.32 -9.65
CA ILE A 179 -0.70 32.38 -9.30
C ILE A 179 0.09 31.38 -10.15
N MET A 180 -0.52 30.22 -10.38
CA MET A 180 -0.03 29.22 -11.33
C MET A 180 -0.88 29.26 -12.60
N GLY A 181 -0.23 29.16 -13.78
CA GLY A 181 -0.93 29.12 -15.07
C GLY A 181 -1.87 27.92 -15.19
N ASP A 182 -3.06 28.14 -15.76
CA ASP A 182 -4.03 27.06 -16.00
C ASP A 182 -3.72 26.34 -17.33
N SER A 183 -2.80 25.41 -17.26
CA SER A 183 -2.42 24.54 -18.37
C SER A 183 -2.84 23.10 -18.13
N ILE A 184 -2.80 22.26 -19.17
CA ILE A 184 -3.00 20.80 -19.03
C ILE A 184 -2.01 20.24 -18.03
N PHE A 185 -0.76 20.70 -18.06
CA PHE A 185 0.30 20.25 -17.16
C PHE A 185 -0.02 20.59 -15.70
N SER A 186 -0.43 21.82 -15.40
CA SER A 186 -0.77 22.24 -14.03
C SER A 186 -2.02 21.50 -13.48
N ARG A 187 -2.95 21.14 -14.36
CA ARG A 187 -4.11 20.30 -14.01
C ARG A 187 -3.68 18.88 -13.68
N ILE A 188 -2.88 18.25 -14.55
CA ILE A 188 -2.34 16.92 -14.30
C ILE A 188 -1.54 16.90 -12.98
N LEU A 189 -0.66 17.88 -12.77
CA LEU A 189 0.16 17.96 -11.57
C LEU A 189 -0.69 18.05 -10.30
N SER A 190 -1.74 18.89 -10.27
CA SER A 190 -2.62 19.00 -9.11
C SER A 190 -3.40 17.71 -8.84
N TYR A 191 -3.89 17.02 -9.87
CA TYR A 191 -4.62 15.75 -9.72
C TYR A 191 -3.70 14.61 -9.29
N THR A 192 -2.51 14.48 -9.87
CA THR A 192 -1.56 13.41 -9.50
C THR A 192 -1.04 13.61 -8.08
N SER A 193 -0.75 14.85 -7.67
CA SER A 193 -0.35 15.16 -6.31
C SER A 193 -1.47 14.87 -5.31
N ALA A 194 -2.72 15.25 -5.63
CA ALA A 194 -3.87 14.93 -4.79
C ALA A 194 -4.10 13.42 -4.64
N ALA A 195 -4.00 12.66 -5.73
CA ALA A 195 -4.10 11.21 -5.68
C ALA A 195 -2.97 10.58 -4.83
N CYS A 196 -1.77 11.15 -4.89
CA CYS A 196 -0.64 10.74 -4.05
C CYS A 196 -0.92 11.06 -2.58
N ASP A 197 -1.37 12.27 -2.26
CA ASP A 197 -1.74 12.67 -0.90
C ASP A 197 -2.77 11.70 -0.29
N ALA A 198 -3.84 11.37 -1.03
CA ALA A 198 -4.88 10.45 -0.57
C ALA A 198 -4.33 9.04 -0.33
N ARG A 199 -3.51 8.51 -1.24
CA ARG A 199 -2.92 7.17 -1.09
C ARG A 199 -1.94 7.09 0.06
N MET A 200 -1.05 8.08 0.19
CA MET A 200 -0.07 8.14 1.27
C MET A 200 -0.73 8.24 2.64
N ALA A 201 -1.90 8.84 2.69
CA ALA A 201 -2.70 8.96 3.90
C ALA A 201 -3.61 7.75 4.16
N GLY A 202 -3.62 6.74 3.27
CA GLY A 202 -4.45 5.55 3.41
C GLY A 202 -5.94 5.83 3.22
N ALA A 203 -6.30 6.80 2.37
CA ALA A 203 -7.69 7.05 2.04
C ALA A 203 -8.33 5.79 1.46
N MET A 204 -9.46 5.38 2.03
CA MET A 204 -10.26 4.28 1.50
C MET A 204 -10.95 4.75 0.23
N ILE A 205 -10.43 4.32 -0.91
CA ILE A 205 -11.05 4.58 -2.21
C ILE A 205 -12.14 3.53 -2.39
N PRO A 206 -13.42 3.91 -2.53
CA PRO A 206 -14.48 2.95 -2.78
C PRO A 206 -14.18 2.23 -4.10
N VAL A 207 -13.88 0.95 -4.01
CA VAL A 207 -13.95 0.07 -5.19
C VAL A 207 -15.43 -0.11 -5.46
N MET A 208 -15.98 0.69 -6.37
CA MET A 208 -17.35 0.46 -6.82
C MET A 208 -17.37 -0.90 -7.50
N SER A 209 -18.03 -1.86 -6.85
CA SER A 209 -18.40 -3.11 -7.49
C SER A 209 -19.14 -2.75 -8.78
N ASN A 210 -18.66 -3.25 -9.92
CA ASN A 210 -19.45 -3.31 -11.13
C ASN A 210 -20.66 -4.23 -10.86
N SER A 211 -21.71 -3.67 -10.26
CA SER A 211 -23.04 -4.24 -10.44
C SER A 211 -23.43 -3.84 -11.87
N GLY A 212 -23.24 -4.80 -12.78
CA GLY A 212 -23.53 -4.66 -14.19
C GLY A 212 -24.98 -4.35 -14.48
N SER A 213 -25.19 -3.70 -15.53
CA SER A 213 -26.31 -3.85 -16.46
C SER A 213 -25.75 -3.71 -17.85
#